data_924e30325a3764708344aa3d375f6793
#
_entry.id   924e30325a3764708344aa3d375f6793
#
_cell.length_a   1.000
_cell.length_b   1.000
_cell.length_c   1.000
_cell.angle_alpha   90.00
_cell.angle_beta   90.00
_cell.angle_gamma   90.00
#
_symmetry.space_group_name_H-M   'P 1'
#
loop_
_entity.id
_entity.type
_entity.pdbx_description
1 polymer ?
#
loop_
_entity_poly.entity_id
_entity_poly.type
_entity_poly.pdbx_seq_one_letter_code
_entity_poly.pdbx_strand_id
1 'polypeptide(L)'
;MKYCWSCGAELRGTNPQFCSECGIKLDDGKPTPTPTRTVGGTGNVNVTITNSFREAQRLYQINEYELALTYIDDAIEENPENYDYYNLKAFILKQLHRFDEHAKMVDKSLKIKENLEARYMIAFGLAMGEDKLAIELYMDAESNYECNAEYYAKLASLYYITSDYNQAIKAADKSLSIDSKNGLGHFYKGCANAAKENFKLSNSSFEQALKYLDISSEEYPAIYFFRTYNFIGMMNEFLERNNQNILPMLSQAVKDSQEGYKIFSAHYNKNKEFVFLNFSLDLIPLVLNYLVQNNYFFVDFHSGFGIKVAHSLQDITDEYIKLRSQNTIVLKMKGDIYGRLGFHDKAVECFDAVLKTKDPDFRVLGYKGRSLLELGRIQEAENCLKQMYIFLEDEISRNPRNIYLIREKAVTLAQLGRKRDALKCYDEILRIDPTAPFVEQDKINIMRM
;
A
#
# COMPACT_ATOMS: atom_id res chain seq x y z
N MET A 1 10.99 36.55 8.68
CA MET A 1 11.42 35.16 8.86
C MET A 1 11.82 34.67 7.49
N LYS A 2 12.98 34.02 7.37
CA LYS A 2 13.43 33.44 6.09
C LYS A 2 13.24 31.94 6.16
N TYR A 3 12.74 31.35 5.11
CA TYR A 3 12.56 29.90 4.99
C TYR A 3 13.52 29.33 3.92
N CYS A 4 13.94 28.08 4.09
CA CYS A 4 14.75 27.40 3.10
C CYS A 4 13.94 27.16 1.83
N TRP A 5 14.47 27.59 0.69
CA TRP A 5 13.82 27.45 -0.61
C TRP A 5 13.73 25.98 -1.09
N SER A 6 14.51 25.08 -0.50
CA SER A 6 14.53 23.66 -0.87
C SER A 6 13.59 22.79 -0.05
N CYS A 7 13.54 22.99 1.28
CA CYS A 7 12.76 22.11 2.17
C CYS A 7 11.66 22.83 2.97
N GLY A 8 11.52 24.16 2.83
CA GLY A 8 10.54 24.96 3.57
C GLY A 8 10.83 25.17 5.04
N ALA A 9 11.93 24.64 5.58
CA ALA A 9 12.26 24.77 7.00
C ALA A 9 12.61 26.24 7.36
N GLU A 10 12.24 26.69 8.58
CA GLU A 10 12.57 27.99 9.08
C GLU A 10 14.08 28.13 9.31
N LEU A 11 14.70 29.13 8.68
CA LEU A 11 16.14 29.37 8.78
C LEU A 11 16.46 30.08 10.08
N ARG A 12 17.23 29.44 10.93
CA ARG A 12 17.68 29.97 12.23
C ARG A 12 19.05 30.64 12.07
N GLY A 13 19.18 31.88 12.55
CA GLY A 13 20.42 32.65 12.54
C GLY A 13 20.38 33.89 11.66
N THR A 14 21.35 34.78 11.83
CA THR A 14 21.38 36.11 11.18
C THR A 14 21.84 36.06 9.73
N ASN A 15 22.51 34.99 9.28
CA ASN A 15 22.85 34.75 7.86
C ASN A 15 23.35 33.30 7.67
N PRO A 16 22.44 32.28 7.68
CA PRO A 16 22.86 30.90 7.54
C PRO A 16 23.37 30.65 6.11
N GLN A 17 24.55 30.08 5.97
CA GLN A 17 25.10 29.69 4.67
C GLN A 17 24.56 28.34 4.17
N PHE A 18 24.01 27.53 5.08
CA PHE A 18 23.42 26.23 4.77
C PHE A 18 22.13 26.05 5.58
N CYS A 19 21.17 25.33 5.05
CA CYS A 19 19.99 24.93 5.78
C CYS A 19 20.35 23.84 6.78
N SER A 20 19.98 24.01 8.06
CA SER A 20 20.25 23.05 9.13
C SER A 20 19.47 21.74 8.98
N GLU A 21 18.36 21.75 8.24
CA GLU A 21 17.47 20.60 8.08
C GLU A 21 17.82 19.74 6.86
N CYS A 22 18.12 20.38 5.70
CA CYS A 22 18.39 19.63 4.47
C CYS A 22 19.84 19.79 3.95
N GLY A 23 20.69 20.57 4.62
CA GLY A 23 22.10 20.75 4.29
C GLY A 23 22.39 21.58 3.02
N ILE A 24 21.35 22.10 2.34
CA ILE A 24 21.54 22.85 1.12
C ILE A 24 22.21 24.21 1.39
N LYS A 25 23.13 24.61 0.48
CA LYS A 25 23.78 25.91 0.55
C LYS A 25 22.81 27.02 0.17
N LEU A 26 22.70 28.02 1.03
CA LEU A 26 21.82 29.17 0.88
C LEU A 26 22.67 30.32 0.33
N ASP A 27 22.69 30.49 -0.97
CA ASP A 27 23.31 31.67 -1.58
C ASP A 27 22.33 32.87 -1.51
N ASP A 28 22.89 34.10 -1.50
CA ASP A 28 22.20 35.38 -1.23
C ASP A 28 20.99 35.72 -2.11
N GLY A 29 20.00 34.82 -2.16
CA GLY A 29 18.68 35.10 -2.75
C GLY A 29 18.62 35.07 -4.27
N LYS A 30 19.64 34.53 -4.94
CA LYS A 30 19.57 34.23 -6.37
C LYS A 30 19.62 32.70 -6.56
N PRO A 31 18.66 32.06 -7.26
CA PRO A 31 18.81 30.68 -7.65
C PRO A 31 20.05 30.57 -8.54
N THR A 32 21.09 29.86 -8.08
CA THR A 32 22.21 29.48 -8.92
C THR A 32 21.67 28.63 -10.06
N PRO A 33 22.02 28.89 -11.31
CA PRO A 33 21.61 28.04 -12.41
C PRO A 33 22.20 26.63 -12.15
N THR A 34 21.33 25.66 -12.00
CA THR A 34 21.69 24.24 -12.01
C THR A 34 22.47 23.97 -13.32
N PRO A 35 23.58 23.21 -13.27
CA PRO A 35 24.37 22.97 -14.45
C PRO A 35 23.48 22.35 -15.54
N THR A 36 23.37 23.00 -16.66
CA THR A 36 22.72 22.56 -17.89
C THR A 36 23.31 21.18 -18.24
N ARG A 37 22.53 20.12 -18.06
CA ARG A 37 22.85 18.81 -18.63
C ARG A 37 22.71 18.98 -20.15
N THR A 38 23.82 19.18 -20.85
CA THR A 38 23.88 19.18 -22.29
C THR A 38 23.52 17.79 -22.77
N VAL A 39 22.30 17.63 -23.24
CA VAL A 39 21.92 16.49 -24.07
C VAL A 39 22.56 16.74 -25.41
N GLY A 40 23.58 15.95 -25.74
CA GLY A 40 24.25 16.01 -27.03
C GLY A 40 23.33 15.53 -28.16
N GLY A 41 22.68 16.46 -28.82
CA GLY A 41 21.94 16.22 -30.04
C GLY A 41 22.13 17.45 -30.91
N THR A 42 22.70 17.30 -32.10
CA THR A 42 23.03 18.33 -33.08
C THR A 42 21.80 19.11 -33.51
N GLY A 43 21.60 20.27 -32.91
CA GLY A 43 20.58 21.22 -33.25
C GLY A 43 20.47 22.25 -32.15
N ASN A 44 21.22 23.38 -32.28
CA ASN A 44 21.14 24.52 -31.38
C ASN A 44 19.74 25.13 -31.41
N VAL A 45 18.80 24.64 -30.63
CA VAL A 45 17.64 25.38 -30.17
C VAL A 45 17.91 25.72 -28.72
N ASN A 46 18.28 26.96 -28.44
CA ASN A 46 18.30 27.48 -27.08
C ASN A 46 16.85 27.47 -26.53
N VAL A 47 16.45 26.37 -25.88
CA VAL A 47 15.17 26.30 -25.18
C VAL A 47 15.34 27.14 -23.91
N THR A 48 14.86 28.37 -23.95
CA THR A 48 14.78 29.23 -22.77
C THR A 48 13.70 28.67 -21.88
N ILE A 49 14.07 27.96 -20.81
CA ILE A 49 13.15 27.50 -19.81
C ILE A 49 12.61 28.70 -19.04
N THR A 50 11.32 28.95 -19.11
CA THR A 50 10.65 30.09 -18.47
C THR A 50 10.61 29.93 -16.95
N ASN A 51 10.50 31.03 -16.20
CA ASN A 51 10.34 30.99 -14.75
C ASN A 51 9.03 30.30 -14.36
N SER A 52 7.97 30.48 -15.16
CA SER A 52 6.66 29.85 -14.98
C SER A 52 6.75 28.33 -15.07
N PHE A 53 7.51 27.77 -16.01
CA PHE A 53 7.73 26.32 -16.10
C PHE A 53 8.46 25.75 -14.89
N ARG A 54 9.51 26.43 -14.41
CA ARG A 54 10.23 25.98 -13.21
C ARG A 54 9.35 25.98 -11.98
N GLU A 55 8.50 26.98 -11.83
CA GLU A 55 7.57 27.06 -10.72
C GLU A 55 6.48 25.99 -10.84
N ALA A 56 5.97 25.73 -12.04
CA ALA A 56 5.05 24.61 -12.28
C ALA A 56 5.68 23.26 -11.90
N GLN A 57 6.95 23.00 -12.27
CA GLN A 57 7.66 21.79 -11.87
C GLN A 57 7.80 21.68 -10.35
N ARG A 58 8.18 22.78 -9.68
CA ARG A 58 8.31 22.81 -8.21
C ARG A 58 6.97 22.52 -7.51
N LEU A 59 5.90 23.12 -7.99
CA LEU A 59 4.56 22.95 -7.45
C LEU A 59 4.04 21.53 -7.69
N TYR A 60 4.34 20.94 -8.84
CA TYR A 60 4.03 19.53 -9.12
C TYR A 60 4.73 18.60 -8.13
N GLN A 61 6.01 18.81 -7.83
CA GLN A 61 6.79 18.02 -6.87
C GLN A 61 6.24 18.07 -5.44
N ILE A 62 5.60 19.19 -5.07
CA ILE A 62 4.97 19.35 -3.74
C ILE A 62 3.45 19.09 -3.77
N ASN A 63 2.94 18.46 -4.83
CA ASN A 63 1.54 18.06 -5.02
C ASN A 63 0.52 19.23 -5.02
N GLU A 64 0.97 20.47 -5.32
CA GLU A 64 0.10 21.64 -5.50
C GLU A 64 -0.38 21.71 -6.96
N TYR A 65 -1.14 20.70 -7.39
CA TYR A 65 -1.45 20.47 -8.81
C TYR A 65 -2.30 21.55 -9.47
N GLU A 66 -3.29 22.12 -8.79
CA GLU A 66 -4.12 23.21 -9.34
C GLU A 66 -3.30 24.48 -9.54
N LEU A 67 -2.39 24.77 -8.62
CA LEU A 67 -1.50 25.92 -8.77
C LEU A 67 -0.44 25.64 -9.83
N ALA A 68 0.11 24.42 -9.91
CA ALA A 68 1.01 24.01 -10.98
C ALA A 68 0.36 24.15 -12.36
N LEU A 69 -0.96 23.86 -12.46
CA LEU A 69 -1.72 24.01 -13.70
C LEU A 69 -1.76 25.46 -14.17
N THR A 70 -1.93 26.41 -13.26
CA THR A 70 -1.91 27.85 -13.59
C THR A 70 -0.55 28.27 -14.16
N TYR A 71 0.55 27.91 -13.48
CA TYR A 71 1.88 28.28 -13.92
C TYR A 71 2.33 27.58 -15.21
N ILE A 72 1.87 26.35 -15.46
CA ILE A 72 2.20 25.69 -16.75
C ILE A 72 1.40 26.31 -17.89
N ASP A 73 0.20 26.85 -17.65
CA ASP A 73 -0.55 27.59 -18.65
C ASP A 73 0.17 28.87 -19.03
N ASP A 74 0.67 29.63 -18.04
CA ASP A 74 1.51 30.83 -18.30
C ASP A 74 2.75 30.45 -19.10
N ALA A 75 3.43 29.35 -18.80
CA ALA A 75 4.60 28.88 -19.54
C ALA A 75 4.27 28.54 -21.00
N ILE A 76 3.11 27.92 -21.25
CA ILE A 76 2.64 27.60 -22.60
C ILE A 76 2.32 28.88 -23.38
N GLU A 77 1.73 29.90 -22.73
CA GLU A 77 1.50 31.19 -23.36
C GLU A 77 2.83 31.91 -23.78
N GLU A 78 3.86 31.79 -22.91
CA GLU A 78 5.19 32.33 -23.18
C GLU A 78 5.90 31.60 -24.35
N ASN A 79 5.75 30.27 -24.46
CA ASN A 79 6.35 29.49 -25.54
C ASN A 79 5.49 28.28 -25.93
N PRO A 80 4.51 28.46 -26.84
CA PRO A 80 3.55 27.41 -27.22
C PRO A 80 4.16 26.28 -28.07
N GLU A 81 5.38 26.41 -28.55
CA GLU A 81 6.08 25.38 -29.35
C GLU A 81 7.00 24.49 -28.52
N ASN A 82 6.97 24.62 -27.20
CA ASN A 82 7.75 23.77 -26.32
C ASN A 82 6.94 22.54 -25.87
N TYR A 83 7.25 21.37 -26.43
CA TYR A 83 6.54 20.11 -26.15
C TYR A 83 6.67 19.65 -24.67
N ASP A 84 7.76 20.02 -23.97
CA ASP A 84 7.94 19.65 -22.56
C ASP A 84 6.90 20.30 -21.64
N TYR A 85 6.39 21.48 -22.02
CA TYR A 85 5.35 22.15 -21.26
C TYR A 85 4.02 21.40 -21.34
N TYR A 86 3.69 20.84 -22.51
CA TYR A 86 2.50 20.01 -22.69
C TYR A 86 2.65 18.65 -22.00
N ASN A 87 3.86 18.08 -21.96
CA ASN A 87 4.14 16.88 -21.21
C ASN A 87 3.89 17.11 -19.70
N LEU A 88 4.46 18.18 -19.13
CA LEU A 88 4.23 18.51 -17.72
C LEU A 88 2.75 18.81 -17.44
N LYS A 89 2.07 19.56 -18.32
CA LYS A 89 0.64 19.80 -18.19
C LYS A 89 -0.17 18.49 -18.22
N ALA A 90 0.19 17.55 -19.09
CA ALA A 90 -0.43 16.25 -19.15
C ALA A 90 -0.26 15.47 -17.83
N PHE A 91 0.95 15.48 -17.25
CA PHE A 91 1.17 14.86 -15.93
C PHE A 91 0.33 15.50 -14.82
N ILE A 92 0.27 16.85 -14.78
CA ILE A 92 -0.56 17.57 -13.81
C ILE A 92 -2.04 17.18 -13.96
N LEU A 93 -2.56 17.17 -15.18
CA LEU A 93 -3.96 16.81 -15.47
C LEU A 93 -4.29 15.35 -15.10
N LYS A 94 -3.34 14.43 -15.29
CA LYS A 94 -3.46 13.04 -14.82
C LYS A 94 -3.65 12.98 -13.30
N GLN A 95 -2.86 13.74 -12.54
CA GLN A 95 -2.98 13.81 -11.08
C GLN A 95 -4.31 14.43 -10.61
N LEU A 96 -4.87 15.33 -11.41
CA LEU A 96 -6.19 15.92 -11.18
C LEU A 96 -7.35 15.07 -11.69
N HIS A 97 -7.10 13.86 -12.20
CA HIS A 97 -8.09 12.96 -12.82
C HIS A 97 -8.85 13.55 -14.03
N ARG A 98 -8.27 14.56 -14.70
CA ARG A 98 -8.83 15.22 -15.89
C ARG A 98 -8.34 14.51 -17.16
N PHE A 99 -8.73 13.24 -17.33
CA PHE A 99 -8.15 12.34 -18.36
C PHE A 99 -8.40 12.79 -19.81
N ASP A 100 -9.54 13.40 -20.12
CA ASP A 100 -9.81 13.92 -21.47
C ASP A 100 -8.88 15.05 -21.85
N GLU A 101 -8.55 15.91 -20.89
CA GLU A 101 -7.62 17.03 -21.11
C GLU A 101 -6.17 16.54 -21.12
N HIS A 102 -5.82 15.56 -20.28
CA HIS A 102 -4.55 14.86 -20.33
C HIS A 102 -4.27 14.33 -21.74
N ALA A 103 -5.20 13.55 -22.32
CA ALA A 103 -5.05 13.01 -23.68
C ALA A 103 -4.82 14.09 -24.75
N LYS A 104 -5.55 15.21 -24.66
CA LYS A 104 -5.36 16.35 -25.57
C LYS A 104 -3.97 16.98 -25.45
N MET A 105 -3.41 17.06 -24.25
CA MET A 105 -2.06 17.62 -24.05
C MET A 105 -0.97 16.69 -24.58
N VAL A 106 -1.14 15.38 -24.39
CA VAL A 106 -0.24 14.37 -24.97
C VAL A 106 -0.24 14.45 -26.51
N ASP A 107 -1.42 14.49 -27.15
CA ASP A 107 -1.55 14.65 -28.61
C ASP A 107 -0.90 15.95 -29.08
N LYS A 108 -1.09 17.06 -28.35
CA LYS A 108 -0.50 18.34 -28.69
C LYS A 108 1.02 18.33 -28.57
N SER A 109 1.57 17.70 -27.54
CA SER A 109 3.01 17.51 -27.38
C SER A 109 3.62 16.75 -28.56
N LEU A 110 3.02 15.66 -29.01
CA LEU A 110 3.48 14.87 -30.15
C LEU A 110 3.40 15.63 -31.49
N LYS A 111 2.38 16.48 -31.67
CA LYS A 111 2.25 17.31 -32.85
C LYS A 111 3.35 18.36 -32.97
N ILE A 112 3.85 18.86 -31.84
CA ILE A 112 4.98 19.81 -31.83
C ILE A 112 6.28 19.06 -32.11
N LYS A 113 6.52 17.97 -31.39
CA LYS A 113 7.70 17.14 -31.57
C LYS A 113 7.42 15.73 -31.10
N GLU A 114 7.77 14.78 -31.95
CA GLU A 114 7.81 13.38 -31.54
C GLU A 114 8.76 13.21 -30.35
N ASN A 115 8.25 12.71 -29.22
CA ASN A 115 9.03 12.57 -28.01
C ASN A 115 8.65 11.32 -27.20
N LEU A 116 9.63 10.76 -26.50
CA LEU A 116 9.52 9.49 -25.80
C LEU A 116 8.54 9.56 -24.62
N GLU A 117 8.46 10.71 -23.92
CA GLU A 117 7.57 10.89 -22.78
C GLU A 117 6.09 10.79 -23.19
N ALA A 118 5.71 11.50 -24.24
CA ALA A 118 4.33 11.46 -24.73
C ALA A 118 3.98 10.07 -25.29
N ARG A 119 4.90 9.40 -25.98
CA ARG A 119 4.70 8.01 -26.41
C ARG A 119 4.52 7.06 -25.23
N TYR A 120 5.35 7.22 -24.20
CA TYR A 120 5.19 6.41 -22.98
C TYR A 120 3.83 6.64 -22.31
N MET A 121 3.35 7.87 -22.21
CA MET A 121 2.05 8.17 -21.63
C MET A 121 0.90 7.47 -22.39
N ILE A 122 0.94 7.48 -23.73
CA ILE A 122 -0.06 6.74 -24.54
C ILE A 122 0.07 5.24 -24.33
N ALA A 123 1.29 4.72 -24.45
CA ALA A 123 1.55 3.29 -24.28
C ALA A 123 1.13 2.80 -22.87
N PHE A 124 1.40 3.59 -21.83
CA PHE A 124 0.97 3.29 -20.48
C PHE A 124 -0.56 3.26 -20.35
N GLY A 125 -1.27 4.21 -20.95
CA GLY A 125 -2.74 4.24 -20.98
C GLY A 125 -3.33 3.02 -21.68
N LEU A 126 -2.77 2.62 -22.81
CA LEU A 126 -3.18 1.42 -23.56
C LEU A 126 -2.86 0.14 -22.75
N ALA A 127 -1.68 0.06 -22.13
CA ALA A 127 -1.29 -1.08 -21.31
C ALA A 127 -2.22 -1.30 -20.11
N MET A 128 -2.70 -0.21 -19.48
CA MET A 128 -3.70 -0.29 -18.40
C MET A 128 -5.06 -0.83 -18.88
N GLY A 129 -5.35 -0.75 -20.18
CA GLY A 129 -6.48 -1.41 -20.85
C GLY A 129 -6.17 -2.82 -21.37
N GLU A 130 -5.03 -3.41 -20.97
CA GLU A 130 -4.53 -4.73 -21.41
C GLU A 130 -4.25 -4.80 -22.93
N ASP A 131 -4.06 -3.67 -23.59
CA ASP A 131 -3.76 -3.61 -25.02
C ASP A 131 -2.27 -3.88 -25.27
N LYS A 132 -1.99 -5.01 -25.94
CA LYS A 132 -0.62 -5.41 -26.28
C LYS A 132 0.06 -4.50 -27.30
N LEU A 133 -0.72 -3.74 -28.08
CA LEU A 133 -0.17 -2.74 -29.01
C LEU A 133 0.59 -1.63 -28.28
N ALA A 134 0.36 -1.46 -26.97
CA ALA A 134 1.09 -0.51 -26.14
C ALA A 134 2.61 -0.69 -26.21
N ILE A 135 3.08 -1.92 -26.19
CA ILE A 135 4.50 -2.27 -26.24
C ILE A 135 5.07 -1.97 -27.62
N GLU A 136 4.38 -2.38 -28.67
CA GLU A 136 4.80 -2.12 -30.07
C GLU A 136 4.91 -0.62 -30.33
N LEU A 137 3.91 0.16 -29.90
CA LEU A 137 3.93 1.62 -30.04
C LEU A 137 5.13 2.26 -29.34
N TYR A 138 5.51 1.76 -28.16
CA TYR A 138 6.66 2.28 -27.44
C TYR A 138 7.98 1.84 -28.06
N MET A 139 8.07 0.59 -28.53
CA MET A 139 9.27 0.05 -29.19
C MET A 139 9.53 0.68 -30.57
N ASP A 140 8.50 1.10 -31.28
CA ASP A 140 8.66 1.84 -32.56
C ASP A 140 9.51 3.12 -32.40
N ALA A 141 9.58 3.64 -31.17
CA ALA A 141 10.46 4.76 -30.85
C ALA A 141 11.96 4.37 -30.86
N GLU A 142 12.31 3.09 -30.77
CA GLU A 142 13.71 2.62 -30.67
C GLU A 142 14.59 3.07 -31.83
N SER A 143 14.03 3.17 -33.04
CA SER A 143 14.76 3.64 -34.23
C SER A 143 15.06 5.15 -34.22
N ASN A 144 14.33 5.93 -33.42
CA ASN A 144 14.39 7.40 -33.46
C ASN A 144 15.01 8.02 -32.20
N TYR A 145 15.27 7.21 -31.15
CA TYR A 145 15.75 7.69 -29.86
C TYR A 145 16.95 6.88 -29.36
N GLU A 146 17.79 7.55 -28.59
CA GLU A 146 18.88 6.90 -27.88
C GLU A 146 18.28 6.03 -26.77
N CYS A 147 18.38 4.70 -26.93
CA CYS A 147 17.83 3.73 -25.97
C CYS A 147 18.69 3.70 -24.70
N ASN A 148 18.44 4.66 -23.82
CA ASN A 148 19.11 4.80 -22.53
C ASN A 148 18.49 3.90 -21.44
N ALA A 149 19.04 3.96 -20.23
CA ALA A 149 18.57 3.17 -19.11
C ALA A 149 17.08 3.46 -18.78
N GLU A 150 16.65 4.70 -18.90
CA GLU A 150 15.27 5.12 -18.63
C GLU A 150 14.28 4.52 -19.63
N TYR A 151 14.66 4.49 -20.94
CA TYR A 151 13.87 3.83 -21.98
C TYR A 151 13.54 2.38 -21.59
N TYR A 152 14.58 1.60 -21.23
CA TYR A 152 14.38 0.19 -20.86
C TYR A 152 13.66 0.01 -19.54
N ALA A 153 13.80 0.93 -18.58
CA ALA A 153 13.02 0.89 -17.33
C ALA A 153 11.52 1.13 -17.59
N LYS A 154 11.17 2.07 -18.46
CA LYS A 154 9.79 2.32 -18.91
C LYS A 154 9.24 1.13 -19.71
N LEU A 155 10.06 0.52 -20.57
CA LEU A 155 9.67 -0.70 -21.28
C LEU A 155 9.41 -1.86 -20.29
N ALA A 156 10.21 -1.97 -19.24
CA ALA A 156 9.98 -2.97 -18.19
C ALA A 156 8.64 -2.74 -17.48
N SER A 157 8.23 -1.48 -17.26
CA SER A 157 6.92 -1.17 -16.67
C SER A 157 5.77 -1.61 -17.57
N LEU A 158 5.85 -1.37 -18.88
CA LEU A 158 4.82 -1.78 -19.83
C LEU A 158 4.67 -3.30 -19.88
N TYR A 159 5.79 -4.05 -19.94
CA TYR A 159 5.77 -5.50 -19.85
C TYR A 159 5.20 -6.01 -18.52
N TYR A 160 5.50 -5.33 -17.41
CA TYR A 160 4.95 -5.69 -16.10
C TYR A 160 3.42 -5.51 -16.07
N ILE A 161 2.91 -4.38 -16.56
CA ILE A 161 1.47 -4.07 -16.58
C ILE A 161 0.72 -5.06 -17.50
N THR A 162 1.30 -5.44 -18.63
CA THR A 162 0.73 -6.43 -19.56
C THR A 162 1.01 -7.89 -19.13
N SER A 163 1.48 -8.09 -17.90
CA SER A 163 1.74 -9.41 -17.28
C SER A 163 2.81 -10.27 -17.96
N ASP A 164 3.63 -9.70 -18.87
CA ASP A 164 4.81 -10.40 -19.40
C ASP A 164 6.02 -10.18 -18.48
N TYR A 165 5.99 -10.82 -17.32
CA TYR A 165 7.02 -10.66 -16.28
C TYR A 165 8.42 -11.09 -16.72
N ASN A 166 8.52 -12.04 -17.68
CA ASN A 166 9.81 -12.47 -18.20
C ASN A 166 10.48 -11.36 -19.03
N GLN A 167 9.73 -10.72 -19.91
CA GLN A 167 10.25 -9.60 -20.69
C GLN A 167 10.47 -8.36 -19.82
N ALA A 168 9.60 -8.14 -18.80
CA ALA A 168 9.81 -7.09 -17.82
C ALA A 168 11.17 -7.20 -17.11
N ILE A 169 11.56 -8.43 -16.68
CA ILE A 169 12.87 -8.67 -16.07
C ILE A 169 14.00 -8.42 -17.06
N LYS A 170 13.88 -8.90 -18.31
CA LYS A 170 14.91 -8.66 -19.34
C LYS A 170 15.10 -7.19 -19.67
N ALA A 171 14.01 -6.44 -19.82
CA ALA A 171 14.06 -5.00 -20.05
C ALA A 171 14.69 -4.26 -18.87
N ALA A 172 14.31 -4.62 -17.63
CA ALA A 172 14.92 -4.07 -16.43
C ALA A 172 16.42 -4.39 -16.34
N ASP A 173 16.83 -5.63 -16.66
CA ASP A 173 18.25 -6.00 -16.70
C ASP A 173 19.02 -5.21 -17.75
N LYS A 174 18.40 -4.94 -18.91
CA LYS A 174 18.99 -4.08 -19.94
C LYS A 174 19.16 -2.66 -19.45
N SER A 175 18.15 -2.08 -18.78
CA SER A 175 18.25 -0.78 -18.11
C SER A 175 19.44 -0.75 -17.13
N LEU A 176 19.54 -1.74 -16.25
CA LEU A 176 20.58 -1.85 -15.24
C LEU A 176 21.98 -2.14 -15.81
N SER A 177 22.07 -2.73 -17.00
CA SER A 177 23.34 -2.92 -17.72
C SER A 177 23.90 -1.58 -18.26
N ILE A 178 23.03 -0.62 -18.56
CA ILE A 178 23.40 0.72 -19.03
C ILE A 178 23.68 1.64 -17.84
N ASP A 179 22.78 1.64 -16.86
CA ASP A 179 22.96 2.38 -15.60
C ASP A 179 22.56 1.50 -14.41
N SER A 180 23.54 0.96 -13.71
CA SER A 180 23.35 0.11 -12.54
C SER A 180 22.67 0.81 -11.36
N LYS A 181 22.52 2.15 -11.41
CA LYS A 181 21.83 2.97 -10.40
C LYS A 181 20.44 3.42 -10.85
N ASN A 182 19.92 2.88 -11.94
CA ASN A 182 18.57 3.21 -12.37
C ASN A 182 17.53 2.67 -11.39
N GLY A 183 16.94 3.55 -10.57
CA GLY A 183 15.98 3.20 -9.52
C GLY A 183 14.71 2.55 -10.07
N LEU A 184 14.17 3.04 -11.21
CA LEU A 184 13.01 2.46 -11.89
C LEU A 184 13.29 1.06 -12.42
N GLY A 185 14.47 0.83 -12.99
CA GLY A 185 14.91 -0.51 -13.43
C GLY A 185 14.91 -1.51 -12.27
N HIS A 186 15.45 -1.12 -11.13
CA HIS A 186 15.39 -1.94 -9.92
C HIS A 186 13.96 -2.16 -9.44
N PHE A 187 13.12 -1.12 -9.45
CA PHE A 187 11.73 -1.20 -9.01
C PHE A 187 10.93 -2.21 -9.85
N TYR A 188 10.90 -2.07 -11.18
CA TYR A 188 10.14 -2.96 -12.05
C TYR A 188 10.71 -4.39 -12.11
N LYS A 189 12.03 -4.55 -11.93
CA LYS A 189 12.63 -5.88 -11.70
C LYS A 189 12.10 -6.52 -10.41
N GLY A 190 11.97 -5.74 -9.35
CA GLY A 190 11.38 -6.14 -8.08
C GLY A 190 9.91 -6.57 -8.26
N CYS A 191 9.09 -5.74 -8.89
CA CYS A 191 7.68 -6.03 -9.16
C CYS A 191 7.49 -7.32 -9.98
N ALA A 192 8.25 -7.48 -11.07
CA ALA A 192 8.15 -8.66 -11.91
C ALA A 192 8.59 -9.95 -11.19
N ASN A 193 9.62 -9.88 -10.34
CA ASN A 193 10.01 -11.00 -9.49
C ASN A 193 8.96 -11.31 -8.42
N ALA A 194 8.31 -10.29 -7.81
CA ALA A 194 7.21 -10.49 -6.87
C ALA A 194 6.05 -11.24 -7.54
N ALA A 195 5.64 -10.81 -8.73
CA ALA A 195 4.57 -11.45 -9.50
C ALA A 195 4.89 -12.90 -9.90
N LYS A 196 6.18 -13.27 -9.99
CA LYS A 196 6.67 -14.64 -10.22
C LYS A 196 6.93 -15.40 -8.92
N GLU A 197 6.57 -14.85 -7.77
CA GLU A 197 6.81 -15.42 -6.43
C GLU A 197 8.31 -15.61 -6.09
N ASN A 198 9.21 -14.96 -6.83
CA ASN A 198 10.63 -14.94 -6.54
C ASN A 198 10.94 -13.90 -5.43
N PHE A 199 10.34 -14.06 -4.26
CA PHE A 199 10.27 -13.05 -3.21
C PHE A 199 11.65 -12.54 -2.74
N LYS A 200 12.65 -13.40 -2.64
CA LYS A 200 14.01 -13.01 -2.23
C LYS A 200 14.68 -12.11 -3.26
N LEU A 201 14.57 -12.44 -4.56
CA LEU A 201 15.12 -11.63 -5.65
C LEU A 201 14.37 -10.30 -5.77
N SER A 202 13.06 -10.34 -5.57
CA SER A 202 12.21 -9.16 -5.52
C SER A 202 12.66 -8.20 -4.41
N ASN A 203 12.80 -8.68 -3.16
CA ASN A 203 13.25 -7.86 -2.04
C ASN A 203 14.63 -7.26 -2.27
N SER A 204 15.59 -8.03 -2.81
CA SER A 204 16.92 -7.52 -3.16
C SER A 204 16.85 -6.40 -4.20
N SER A 205 15.98 -6.52 -5.20
CA SER A 205 15.75 -5.47 -6.20
C SER A 205 15.13 -4.21 -5.56
N PHE A 206 14.16 -4.36 -4.67
CA PHE A 206 13.56 -3.24 -3.95
C PHE A 206 14.51 -2.54 -2.99
N GLU A 207 15.45 -3.26 -2.36
CA GLU A 207 16.52 -2.64 -1.56
C GLU A 207 17.42 -1.72 -2.40
N GLN A 208 17.71 -2.10 -3.64
CA GLN A 208 18.44 -1.23 -4.55
C GLN A 208 17.56 -0.06 -5.05
N ALA A 209 16.29 -0.30 -5.33
CA ALA A 209 15.35 0.75 -5.71
C ALA A 209 15.25 1.83 -4.63
N LEU A 210 15.15 1.48 -3.36
CA LEU A 210 15.14 2.44 -2.22
C LEU A 210 16.40 3.32 -2.14
N LYS A 211 17.53 2.88 -2.68
CA LYS A 211 18.77 3.66 -2.69
C LYS A 211 18.82 4.69 -3.81
N TYR A 212 18.16 4.41 -4.93
CA TYR A 212 18.36 5.15 -6.16
C TYR A 212 17.11 5.85 -6.69
N LEU A 213 15.91 5.46 -6.23
CA LEU A 213 14.69 6.22 -6.52
C LEU A 213 14.62 7.48 -5.68
N ASP A 214 14.09 8.53 -6.28
CA ASP A 214 13.73 9.73 -5.55
C ASP A 214 12.55 9.43 -4.60
N ILE A 215 12.62 9.92 -3.38
CA ILE A 215 11.57 9.75 -2.38
C ILE A 215 10.23 10.38 -2.82
N SER A 216 10.29 11.35 -3.72
CA SER A 216 9.11 12.01 -4.30
C SER A 216 8.49 11.23 -5.46
N SER A 217 9.10 10.14 -5.94
CA SER A 217 8.54 9.34 -7.01
C SER A 217 7.32 8.54 -6.55
N GLU A 218 6.35 8.35 -7.45
CA GLU A 218 5.13 7.57 -7.17
C GLU A 218 5.44 6.10 -6.79
N GLU A 219 6.54 5.56 -7.30
CA GLU A 219 6.97 4.18 -7.06
C GLU A 219 7.60 3.98 -5.69
N TYR A 220 8.16 5.02 -5.08
CA TYR A 220 8.90 4.89 -3.84
C TYR A 220 8.06 4.28 -2.69
N PRO A 221 6.85 4.78 -2.37
CA PRO A 221 6.00 4.17 -1.35
C PRO A 221 5.51 2.78 -1.73
N ALA A 222 5.32 2.49 -3.03
CA ALA A 222 4.89 1.18 -3.49
C ALA A 222 5.90 0.07 -3.18
N ILE A 223 7.20 0.41 -3.06
CA ILE A 223 8.24 -0.55 -2.68
C ILE A 223 7.92 -1.23 -1.34
N TYR A 224 7.53 -0.46 -0.34
CA TYR A 224 7.22 -0.98 0.99
C TYR A 224 6.02 -1.92 0.98
N PHE A 225 5.02 -1.60 0.14
CA PHE A 225 3.88 -2.47 -0.11
C PHE A 225 4.32 -3.83 -0.68
N PHE A 226 5.07 -3.84 -1.78
CA PHE A 226 5.53 -5.08 -2.41
C PHE A 226 6.44 -5.88 -1.49
N ARG A 227 7.31 -5.24 -0.73
CA ARG A 227 8.18 -5.92 0.25
C ARG A 227 7.36 -6.58 1.36
N THR A 228 6.32 -5.91 1.86
CA THR A 228 5.41 -6.52 2.85
C THR A 228 4.71 -7.74 2.27
N TYR A 229 4.21 -7.64 1.04
CA TYR A 229 3.61 -8.77 0.31
C TYR A 229 4.60 -9.93 0.15
N ASN A 230 5.85 -9.65 -0.24
CA ASN A 230 6.90 -10.66 -0.37
C ASN A 230 7.20 -11.37 0.95
N PHE A 231 7.26 -10.64 2.07
CA PHE A 231 7.48 -11.27 3.38
C PHE A 231 6.32 -12.18 3.78
N ILE A 232 5.09 -11.82 3.45
CA ILE A 232 3.92 -12.70 3.65
C ILE A 232 4.05 -13.98 2.81
N GLY A 233 4.40 -13.85 1.52
CA GLY A 233 4.63 -14.99 0.63
C GLY A 233 5.73 -15.91 1.15
N MET A 234 6.86 -15.34 1.57
CA MET A 234 7.97 -16.10 2.17
C MET A 234 7.54 -16.80 3.47
N MET A 235 6.72 -16.17 4.30
CA MET A 235 6.18 -16.81 5.51
C MET A 235 5.32 -18.02 5.16
N ASN A 236 4.48 -17.94 4.13
CA ASN A 236 3.69 -19.07 3.66
C ASN A 236 4.58 -20.27 3.24
N GLU A 237 5.63 -20.02 2.44
CA GLU A 237 6.58 -21.06 2.05
C GLU A 237 7.28 -21.72 3.26
N PHE A 238 7.63 -20.91 4.29
CA PHE A 238 8.27 -21.43 5.50
C PHE A 238 7.34 -22.31 6.32
N LEU A 239 6.06 -21.94 6.37
CA LEU A 239 5.04 -22.71 7.09
C LEU A 239 4.75 -24.05 6.44
N GLU A 240 4.63 -24.08 5.12
CA GLU A 240 4.46 -25.33 4.36
C GLU A 240 5.60 -26.30 4.60
N ARG A 241 6.81 -25.79 4.88
CA ARG A 241 8.00 -26.59 5.21
C ARG A 241 8.17 -26.91 6.69
N ASN A 242 7.15 -26.68 7.53
CA ASN A 242 7.20 -26.85 9.00
C ASN A 242 8.35 -26.06 9.68
N ASN A 243 8.82 -24.99 9.09
CA ASN A 243 9.88 -24.14 9.66
C ASN A 243 9.23 -23.03 10.48
N GLN A 244 9.38 -23.07 11.80
CA GLN A 244 8.70 -22.15 12.73
C GLN A 244 9.37 -20.79 12.87
N ASN A 245 10.55 -20.54 12.27
CA ASN A 245 11.27 -19.28 12.46
C ASN A 245 10.83 -18.19 11.46
N ILE A 246 9.57 -17.78 11.51
CA ILE A 246 8.98 -16.72 10.67
C ILE A 246 9.12 -15.32 11.31
N LEU A 247 9.51 -15.23 12.58
CA LEU A 247 9.56 -13.98 13.35
C LEU A 247 10.39 -12.86 12.71
N PRO A 248 11.57 -13.11 12.12
CA PRO A 248 12.32 -12.06 11.45
C PRO A 248 11.59 -11.47 10.23
N MET A 249 10.91 -12.30 9.45
CA MET A 249 10.13 -11.87 8.27
C MET A 249 8.93 -11.05 8.68
N LEU A 250 8.21 -11.50 9.72
CA LEU A 250 7.09 -10.78 10.29
C LEU A 250 7.52 -9.40 10.83
N SER A 251 8.62 -9.33 11.57
CA SER A 251 9.16 -8.07 12.08
C SER A 251 9.50 -7.10 10.94
N GLN A 252 10.05 -7.61 9.84
CA GLN A 252 10.38 -6.77 8.69
C GLN A 252 9.12 -6.33 7.93
N ALA A 253 8.15 -7.21 7.75
CA ALA A 253 6.86 -6.86 7.13
C ALA A 253 6.15 -5.74 7.90
N VAL A 254 6.14 -5.80 9.24
CA VAL A 254 5.57 -4.75 10.09
C VAL A 254 6.33 -3.43 9.95
N LYS A 255 7.67 -3.46 9.98
CA LYS A 255 8.49 -2.25 9.78
C LYS A 255 8.24 -1.61 8.41
N ASP A 256 8.20 -2.40 7.35
CA ASP A 256 7.97 -1.91 6.00
C ASP A 256 6.55 -1.31 5.88
N SER A 257 5.55 -1.94 6.49
CA SER A 257 4.19 -1.38 6.53
C SER A 257 4.13 -0.04 7.25
N GLN A 258 4.85 0.11 8.38
CA GLN A 258 4.92 1.37 9.13
C GLN A 258 5.64 2.47 8.34
N GLU A 259 6.77 2.15 7.73
CA GLU A 259 7.55 3.14 6.97
C GLU A 259 6.83 3.55 5.69
N GLY A 260 6.26 2.60 4.96
CA GLY A 260 5.43 2.87 3.79
C GLY A 260 4.24 3.77 4.13
N TYR A 261 3.57 3.51 5.25
CA TYR A 261 2.49 4.34 5.75
C TYR A 261 2.94 5.78 6.06
N LYS A 262 4.07 5.96 6.75
CA LYS A 262 4.61 7.30 7.07
C LYS A 262 4.89 8.10 5.80
N ILE A 263 5.62 7.51 4.87
CA ILE A 263 6.01 8.16 3.61
C ILE A 263 4.76 8.49 2.82
N PHE A 264 3.85 7.55 2.72
CA PHE A 264 2.60 7.70 2.00
C PHE A 264 1.73 8.82 2.61
N SER A 265 1.54 8.82 3.92
CA SER A 265 0.74 9.85 4.61
C SER A 265 1.35 11.24 4.50
N ALA A 266 2.68 11.35 4.46
CA ALA A 266 3.37 12.62 4.27
C ALA A 266 3.17 13.19 2.85
N HIS A 267 3.19 12.32 1.81
CA HIS A 267 3.03 12.73 0.41
C HIS A 267 1.56 13.02 0.02
N TYR A 268 0.60 12.27 0.58
CA TYR A 268 -0.79 12.28 0.13
C TYR A 268 -1.78 12.86 1.16
N ASN A 269 -1.30 13.57 2.18
CA ASN A 269 -2.15 14.14 3.24
C ASN A 269 -3.23 15.12 2.73
N LYS A 270 -3.11 15.61 1.48
CA LYS A 270 -4.06 16.55 0.86
C LYS A 270 -5.16 15.88 0.03
N ASN A 271 -4.93 14.70 -0.53
CA ASN A 271 -5.89 13.99 -1.39
C ASN A 271 -6.35 12.66 -0.76
N LYS A 272 -7.42 12.73 0.05
CA LYS A 272 -8.00 11.59 0.79
C LYS A 272 -8.60 10.48 -0.09
N GLU A 273 -8.58 10.60 -1.42
CA GLU A 273 -9.32 9.74 -2.35
C GLU A 273 -8.45 8.72 -3.13
N PHE A 274 -7.16 8.62 -2.86
CA PHE A 274 -6.29 7.79 -3.70
C PHE A 274 -6.43 6.28 -3.43
N VAL A 275 -6.65 5.52 -4.50
CA VAL A 275 -6.75 4.05 -4.54
C VAL A 275 -5.55 3.37 -3.84
N PHE A 276 -4.36 3.97 -3.93
CA PHE A 276 -3.12 3.48 -3.30
C PHE A 276 -3.12 3.61 -1.77
N LEU A 277 -3.71 4.66 -1.21
CA LEU A 277 -3.88 4.79 0.24
C LEU A 277 -4.77 3.66 0.78
N ASN A 278 -5.84 3.34 0.06
CA ASN A 278 -6.70 2.21 0.39
C ASN A 278 -5.93 0.89 0.35
N PHE A 279 -5.01 0.70 -0.59
CA PHE A 279 -4.31 -0.56 -0.81
C PHE A 279 -3.27 -0.85 0.30
N SER A 280 -2.45 0.12 0.69
CA SER A 280 -1.51 -0.05 1.81
C SER A 280 -2.23 -0.17 3.15
N LEU A 281 -3.39 0.47 3.30
CA LEU A 281 -4.24 0.37 4.47
C LEU A 281 -5.06 -0.94 4.50
N ASP A 282 -5.34 -1.55 3.36
CA ASP A 282 -5.95 -2.88 3.26
C ASP A 282 -4.91 -4.00 3.54
N LEU A 283 -3.63 -3.74 3.30
CA LEU A 283 -2.56 -4.69 3.59
C LEU A 283 -2.35 -4.92 5.10
N ILE A 284 -2.46 -3.87 5.91
CA ILE A 284 -2.38 -3.99 7.37
C ILE A 284 -3.46 -4.93 7.93
N PRO A 285 -4.75 -4.77 7.58
CA PRO A 285 -5.78 -5.76 7.90
C PRO A 285 -5.47 -7.17 7.38
N LEU A 286 -4.89 -7.28 6.19
CA LEU A 286 -4.53 -8.59 5.61
C LEU A 286 -3.43 -9.28 6.41
N VAL A 287 -2.38 -8.57 6.78
CA VAL A 287 -1.29 -9.07 7.65
C VAL A 287 -1.85 -9.47 9.01
N LEU A 288 -2.65 -8.61 9.62
CA LEU A 288 -3.28 -8.87 10.92
C LEU A 288 -4.22 -10.07 10.85
N ASN A 289 -5.05 -10.17 9.82
CA ASN A 289 -5.97 -11.27 9.62
C ASN A 289 -5.21 -12.60 9.41
N TYR A 290 -4.13 -12.57 8.63
CA TYR A 290 -3.25 -13.72 8.45
C TYR A 290 -2.63 -14.19 9.77
N LEU A 291 -2.14 -13.27 10.59
CA LEU A 291 -1.58 -13.58 11.91
C LEU A 291 -2.63 -14.17 12.84
N VAL A 292 -3.85 -13.63 12.81
CA VAL A 292 -4.97 -14.12 13.63
C VAL A 292 -5.42 -15.51 13.16
N GLN A 293 -5.60 -15.71 11.84
CA GLN A 293 -6.10 -16.97 11.29
C GLN A 293 -5.14 -18.14 11.51
N ASN A 294 -3.84 -17.89 11.50
CA ASN A 294 -2.82 -18.94 11.67
C ASN A 294 -2.38 -19.14 13.12
N ASN A 295 -3.09 -18.57 14.10
CA ASN A 295 -2.80 -18.69 15.54
C ASN A 295 -1.37 -18.25 15.94
N TYR A 296 -0.67 -17.46 15.10
CA TYR A 296 0.67 -16.97 15.44
C TYR A 296 0.68 -16.06 16.66
N PHE A 297 -0.46 -15.52 17.03
CA PHE A 297 -0.64 -14.78 18.26
C PHE A 297 -0.47 -15.64 19.54
N PHE A 298 -0.57 -16.96 19.47
CA PHE A 298 -0.45 -17.81 20.64
C PHE A 298 0.99 -18.25 20.97
N VAL A 299 1.92 -18.17 20.04
CA VAL A 299 3.20 -18.87 20.21
C VAL A 299 4.18 -18.12 21.09
N ASP A 300 4.13 -16.78 21.23
CA ASP A 300 5.13 -16.10 22.06
C ASP A 300 4.83 -14.63 22.45
N PHE A 301 3.58 -14.28 22.74
CA PHE A 301 3.27 -12.92 23.24
C PHE A 301 3.81 -12.64 24.64
N HIS A 302 4.27 -13.65 25.36
CA HIS A 302 4.98 -13.49 26.63
C HIS A 302 6.48 -13.21 26.44
N SER A 303 7.02 -13.35 25.22
CA SER A 303 8.38 -12.91 24.92
C SER A 303 8.41 -11.41 24.64
N GLY A 304 9.51 -10.76 25.00
CA GLY A 304 9.71 -9.32 24.75
C GLY A 304 9.62 -8.92 23.26
N PHE A 305 9.69 -9.89 22.34
CA PHE A 305 9.53 -9.69 20.90
C PHE A 305 8.04 -9.69 20.49
N GLY A 306 7.25 -10.63 20.96
CA GLY A 306 5.81 -10.67 20.68
C GLY A 306 5.08 -9.42 21.16
N ILE A 307 5.46 -8.90 22.33
CA ILE A 307 4.97 -7.63 22.88
C ILE A 307 5.32 -6.47 21.94
N LYS A 308 6.54 -6.39 21.40
CA LYS A 308 6.94 -5.32 20.45
C LYS A 308 6.12 -5.37 19.16
N VAL A 309 5.90 -6.56 18.60
CA VAL A 309 5.08 -6.73 17.40
C VAL A 309 3.63 -6.30 17.68
N ALA A 310 3.07 -6.70 18.82
CA ALA A 310 1.71 -6.33 19.21
C ALA A 310 1.56 -4.81 19.38
N HIS A 311 2.51 -4.14 20.03
CA HIS A 311 2.50 -2.67 20.15
C HIS A 311 2.64 -1.99 18.79
N SER A 312 3.50 -2.47 17.91
CA SER A 312 3.64 -1.93 16.56
C SER A 312 2.36 -2.07 15.73
N LEU A 313 1.68 -3.21 15.82
CA LEU A 313 0.39 -3.43 15.18
C LEU A 313 -0.71 -2.54 15.79
N GLN A 314 -0.67 -2.32 17.09
CA GLN A 314 -1.57 -1.39 17.78
C GLN A 314 -1.39 0.04 17.28
N ASP A 315 -0.15 0.52 17.20
CA ASP A 315 0.16 1.88 16.73
C ASP A 315 -0.35 2.09 15.29
N ILE A 316 -0.14 1.12 14.40
CA ILE A 316 -0.62 1.15 13.01
C ILE A 316 -2.15 1.19 12.96
N THR A 317 -2.83 0.33 13.75
CA THR A 317 -4.30 0.32 13.79
C THR A 317 -4.86 1.59 14.40
N ASP A 318 -4.19 2.21 15.37
CA ASP A 318 -4.58 3.50 15.97
C ASP A 318 -4.49 4.64 14.97
N GLU A 319 -3.41 4.71 14.18
CA GLU A 319 -3.27 5.70 13.10
C GLU A 319 -4.33 5.47 12.00
N TYR A 320 -4.59 4.23 11.61
CA TYR A 320 -5.63 3.92 10.64
C TYR A 320 -7.02 4.34 11.09
N ILE A 321 -7.36 4.12 12.36
CA ILE A 321 -8.65 4.52 12.93
C ILE A 321 -8.79 6.05 12.94
N LYS A 322 -7.72 6.80 13.21
CA LYS A 322 -7.75 8.27 13.10
C LYS A 322 -8.14 8.74 11.70
N LEU A 323 -7.69 8.04 10.67
CA LEU A 323 -7.99 8.36 9.26
C LEU A 323 -9.38 7.90 8.84
N ARG A 324 -9.86 6.77 9.38
CA ARG A 324 -11.15 6.14 9.04
C ARG A 324 -11.86 5.63 10.29
N SER A 325 -12.27 6.54 11.14
CA SER A 325 -12.85 6.29 12.47
C SER A 325 -14.09 5.37 12.51
N GLN A 326 -14.70 5.06 11.37
CA GLN A 326 -15.88 4.20 11.27
C GLN A 326 -15.65 2.91 10.47
N ASN A 327 -14.39 2.54 10.19
CA ASN A 327 -14.14 1.27 9.50
C ASN A 327 -14.32 0.10 10.47
N THR A 328 -15.44 -0.62 10.29
CA THR A 328 -15.84 -1.76 11.14
C THR A 328 -14.81 -2.87 11.17
N ILE A 329 -14.11 -3.15 10.04
CA ILE A 329 -13.09 -4.20 9.94
C ILE A 329 -11.92 -3.88 10.86
N VAL A 330 -11.42 -2.64 10.80
CA VAL A 330 -10.26 -2.21 11.60
C VAL A 330 -10.60 -2.17 13.09
N LEU A 331 -11.76 -1.64 13.45
CA LEU A 331 -12.23 -1.63 14.84
C LEU A 331 -12.37 -3.05 15.40
N LYS A 332 -12.94 -3.97 14.62
CA LYS A 332 -13.06 -5.39 14.98
C LYS A 332 -11.67 -6.01 15.21
N MET A 333 -10.73 -5.79 14.29
CA MET A 333 -9.38 -6.34 14.38
C MET A 333 -8.63 -5.78 15.59
N LYS A 334 -8.74 -4.48 15.84
CA LYS A 334 -8.17 -3.85 17.04
C LYS A 334 -8.73 -4.47 18.31
N GLY A 335 -10.04 -4.69 18.37
CA GLY A 335 -10.69 -5.36 19.50
C GLY A 335 -10.17 -6.78 19.69
N ASP A 336 -10.00 -7.56 18.62
CA ASP A 336 -9.44 -8.92 18.71
C ASP A 336 -7.97 -8.90 19.20
N ILE A 337 -7.15 -7.98 18.72
CA ILE A 337 -5.77 -7.79 19.20
C ILE A 337 -5.76 -7.48 20.70
N TYR A 338 -6.55 -6.51 21.15
CA TYR A 338 -6.63 -6.18 22.56
C TYR A 338 -7.10 -7.35 23.41
N GLY A 339 -8.13 -8.09 22.97
CA GLY A 339 -8.61 -9.28 23.67
C GLY A 339 -7.53 -10.35 23.83
N ARG A 340 -6.74 -10.60 22.80
CA ARG A 340 -5.63 -11.57 22.83
C ARG A 340 -4.45 -11.12 23.69
N LEU A 341 -4.22 -9.79 23.79
CA LEU A 341 -3.21 -9.20 24.67
C LEU A 341 -3.66 -9.09 26.14
N GLY A 342 -4.89 -9.50 26.47
CA GLY A 342 -5.45 -9.39 27.81
C GLY A 342 -5.99 -8.00 28.17
N PHE A 343 -6.01 -7.04 27.22
CA PHE A 343 -6.60 -5.71 27.42
C PHE A 343 -8.11 -5.74 27.14
N HIS A 344 -8.84 -6.54 27.91
CA HIS A 344 -10.24 -6.87 27.64
C HIS A 344 -11.17 -5.66 27.70
N ASP A 345 -10.91 -4.66 28.56
CA ASP A 345 -11.68 -3.41 28.58
C ASP A 345 -11.60 -2.67 27.25
N LYS A 346 -10.37 -2.50 26.70
CA LYS A 346 -10.15 -1.86 25.39
C LYS A 346 -10.75 -2.67 24.24
N ALA A 347 -10.72 -3.98 24.36
CA ALA A 347 -11.37 -4.86 23.38
C ALA A 347 -12.88 -4.63 23.34
N VAL A 348 -13.54 -4.54 24.50
CA VAL A 348 -14.98 -4.25 24.62
C VAL A 348 -15.30 -2.90 24.02
N GLU A 349 -14.51 -1.84 24.30
CA GLU A 349 -14.69 -0.51 23.71
C GLU A 349 -14.65 -0.54 22.16
N CYS A 350 -13.70 -1.28 21.58
CA CYS A 350 -13.60 -1.43 20.13
C CYS A 350 -14.82 -2.16 19.55
N PHE A 351 -15.28 -3.23 20.17
CA PHE A 351 -16.46 -3.98 19.73
C PHE A 351 -17.74 -3.14 19.87
N ASP A 352 -17.85 -2.32 20.92
CA ASP A 352 -18.95 -1.37 21.09
C ASP A 352 -18.95 -0.30 19.99
N ALA A 353 -17.77 0.16 19.56
CA ALA A 353 -17.65 1.09 18.45
C ALA A 353 -18.11 0.44 17.12
N VAL A 354 -17.80 -0.84 16.87
CA VAL A 354 -18.31 -1.57 15.69
C VAL A 354 -19.83 -1.64 15.71
N LEU A 355 -20.43 -1.97 16.86
CA LEU A 355 -21.89 -2.12 16.98
C LEU A 355 -22.64 -0.79 16.83
N LYS A 356 -21.96 0.36 16.98
CA LYS A 356 -22.52 1.70 16.79
C LYS A 356 -22.38 2.23 15.37
N THR A 357 -21.70 1.52 14.47
CA THR A 357 -21.55 1.97 13.07
C THR A 357 -22.85 1.84 12.28
N LYS A 358 -22.90 2.44 11.10
CA LYS A 358 -24.09 2.37 10.20
C LYS A 358 -24.35 0.95 9.68
N ASP A 359 -23.30 0.14 9.57
CA ASP A 359 -23.35 -1.26 9.12
C ASP A 359 -22.59 -2.13 10.16
N PRO A 360 -23.26 -2.50 11.25
CA PRO A 360 -22.61 -3.19 12.35
C PRO A 360 -22.37 -4.67 12.00
N ASP A 361 -21.15 -5.13 12.27
CA ASP A 361 -20.83 -6.56 12.20
C ASP A 361 -21.23 -7.25 13.53
N PHE A 362 -22.40 -7.86 13.57
CA PHE A 362 -22.93 -8.53 14.77
C PHE A 362 -22.07 -9.71 15.24
N ARG A 363 -21.16 -10.25 14.39
CA ARG A 363 -20.24 -11.32 14.78
C ARG A 363 -19.28 -10.89 15.90
N VAL A 364 -19.06 -9.58 16.09
CA VAL A 364 -18.27 -9.07 17.22
C VAL A 364 -18.90 -9.33 18.58
N LEU A 365 -20.19 -9.64 18.66
CA LEU A 365 -20.87 -9.98 19.93
C LEU A 365 -20.24 -11.21 20.62
N GLY A 366 -19.78 -12.19 19.82
CA GLY A 366 -19.07 -13.36 20.34
C GLY A 366 -17.71 -12.98 20.95
N TYR A 367 -16.94 -12.12 20.26
CA TYR A 367 -15.65 -11.64 20.76
C TYR A 367 -15.82 -10.73 22.00
N LYS A 368 -16.82 -9.84 21.97
CA LYS A 368 -17.17 -8.99 23.12
C LYS A 368 -17.60 -9.83 24.30
N GLY A 369 -18.45 -10.83 24.10
CA GLY A 369 -18.89 -11.75 25.15
C GLY A 369 -17.71 -12.45 25.82
N ARG A 370 -16.74 -12.95 25.05
CA ARG A 370 -15.51 -13.55 25.59
C ARG A 370 -14.70 -12.55 26.43
N SER A 371 -14.46 -11.36 25.93
CA SER A 371 -13.72 -10.33 26.67
C SER A 371 -14.42 -9.94 27.96
N LEU A 372 -15.77 -9.88 27.96
CA LEU A 372 -16.55 -9.64 29.17
C LEU A 372 -16.48 -10.77 30.20
N LEU A 373 -16.41 -12.04 29.74
CA LEU A 373 -16.18 -13.19 30.64
C LEU A 373 -14.83 -13.08 31.36
N GLU A 374 -13.77 -12.74 30.63
CA GLU A 374 -12.42 -12.53 31.19
C GLU A 374 -12.39 -11.36 32.22
N LEU A 375 -13.24 -10.34 32.05
CA LEU A 375 -13.43 -9.25 32.98
C LEU A 375 -14.33 -9.59 34.18
N GLY A 376 -14.91 -10.79 34.23
CA GLY A 376 -15.89 -11.18 35.26
C GLY A 376 -17.26 -10.47 35.10
N ARG A 377 -17.53 -9.80 33.97
CA ARG A 377 -18.81 -9.10 33.69
C ARG A 377 -19.84 -10.08 33.12
N ILE A 378 -20.17 -11.10 33.89
CA ILE A 378 -20.92 -12.30 33.47
C ILE A 378 -22.28 -11.98 32.85
N GLN A 379 -23.07 -11.09 33.47
CA GLN A 379 -24.42 -10.76 32.99
C GLN A 379 -24.40 -10.07 31.64
N GLU A 380 -23.41 -9.21 31.41
CA GLU A 380 -23.24 -8.53 30.14
C GLU A 380 -22.73 -9.48 29.04
N ALA A 381 -21.82 -10.38 29.41
CA ALA A 381 -21.33 -11.43 28.51
C ALA A 381 -22.47 -12.32 28.04
N GLU A 382 -23.32 -12.80 28.97
CA GLU A 382 -24.50 -13.62 28.62
C GLU A 382 -25.43 -12.88 27.65
N ASN A 383 -25.68 -11.60 27.88
CA ASN A 383 -26.53 -10.80 26.98
C ASN A 383 -25.94 -10.72 25.55
N CYS A 384 -24.64 -10.46 25.42
CA CYS A 384 -23.97 -10.44 24.13
C CYS A 384 -24.02 -11.80 23.43
N LEU A 385 -23.74 -12.88 24.15
CA LEU A 385 -23.76 -14.24 23.61
C LEU A 385 -25.17 -14.72 23.23
N LYS A 386 -26.20 -14.31 23.95
CA LYS A 386 -27.61 -14.57 23.58
C LYS A 386 -27.99 -13.83 22.30
N GLN A 387 -27.58 -12.57 22.15
CA GLN A 387 -27.79 -11.81 20.91
C GLN A 387 -27.05 -12.44 19.72
N MET A 388 -25.79 -12.85 19.94
CA MET A 388 -25.01 -13.57 18.92
C MET A 388 -25.68 -14.89 18.52
N TYR A 389 -26.20 -15.65 19.46
CA TYR A 389 -26.94 -16.89 19.17
C TYR A 389 -28.16 -16.63 18.29
N ILE A 390 -28.97 -15.62 18.61
CA ILE A 390 -30.16 -15.24 17.80
C ILE A 390 -29.75 -14.84 16.40
N PHE A 391 -28.70 -14.03 16.24
CA PHE A 391 -28.16 -13.64 14.95
C PHE A 391 -27.73 -14.87 14.13
N LEU A 392 -27.00 -15.80 14.74
CA LEU A 392 -26.53 -17.00 14.07
C LEU A 392 -27.68 -17.93 13.65
N GLU A 393 -28.74 -18.06 14.46
CA GLU A 393 -29.94 -18.82 14.10
C GLU A 393 -30.60 -18.25 12.83
N ASP A 394 -30.72 -16.93 12.74
CA ASP A 394 -31.29 -16.26 11.57
C ASP A 394 -30.40 -16.46 10.31
N GLU A 395 -29.08 -16.28 10.44
CA GLU A 395 -28.14 -16.49 9.34
C GLU A 395 -28.08 -17.96 8.88
N ILE A 396 -28.12 -18.92 9.79
CA ILE A 396 -28.15 -20.35 9.48
C ILE A 396 -29.47 -20.71 8.79
N SER A 397 -30.58 -20.09 9.19
CA SER A 397 -31.88 -20.34 8.53
C SER A 397 -31.84 -19.96 7.03
N ARG A 398 -31.07 -18.94 6.66
CA ARG A 398 -30.85 -18.51 5.27
C ARG A 398 -29.83 -19.39 4.55
N ASN A 399 -28.82 -19.89 5.27
CA ASN A 399 -27.71 -20.69 4.74
C ASN A 399 -27.46 -21.95 5.58
N PRO A 400 -28.36 -22.95 5.55
CA PRO A 400 -28.35 -24.07 6.51
C PRO A 400 -27.16 -25.03 6.33
N ARG A 401 -26.41 -24.95 5.24
CA ARG A 401 -25.22 -25.77 4.98
C ARG A 401 -23.90 -25.02 5.22
N ASN A 402 -23.95 -23.82 5.76
CA ASN A 402 -22.74 -23.04 6.04
C ASN A 402 -22.10 -23.52 7.33
N ILE A 403 -21.09 -24.38 7.20
CA ILE A 403 -20.36 -25.00 8.33
C ILE A 403 -19.66 -23.96 9.22
N TYR A 404 -19.28 -22.80 8.70
CA TYR A 404 -18.68 -21.72 9.49
C TYR A 404 -19.69 -21.10 10.46
N LEU A 405 -20.91 -20.83 10.02
CA LEU A 405 -21.97 -20.31 10.89
C LEU A 405 -22.36 -21.32 11.97
N ILE A 406 -22.44 -22.61 11.60
CA ILE A 406 -22.76 -23.69 12.55
C ILE A 406 -21.61 -23.83 13.58
N ARG A 407 -20.35 -23.68 13.18
CA ARG A 407 -19.19 -23.68 14.08
C ARG A 407 -19.23 -22.50 15.06
N GLU A 408 -19.51 -21.28 14.58
CA GLU A 408 -19.66 -20.09 15.43
C GLU A 408 -20.83 -20.28 16.43
N LYS A 409 -21.94 -20.88 16.02
CA LYS A 409 -23.03 -21.25 16.91
C LYS A 409 -22.60 -22.23 17.98
N ALA A 410 -21.82 -23.25 17.62
CA ALA A 410 -21.28 -24.22 18.59
C ALA A 410 -20.40 -23.53 19.64
N VAL A 411 -19.49 -22.65 19.24
CA VAL A 411 -18.63 -21.87 20.14
C VAL A 411 -19.47 -20.98 21.06
N THR A 412 -20.46 -20.27 20.53
CA THR A 412 -21.37 -19.41 21.29
C THR A 412 -22.15 -20.21 22.34
N LEU A 413 -22.66 -21.37 21.96
CA LEU A 413 -23.36 -22.28 22.87
C LEU A 413 -22.46 -22.80 23.99
N ALA A 414 -21.21 -23.13 23.67
CA ALA A 414 -20.23 -23.58 24.68
C ALA A 414 -19.95 -22.45 25.69
N GLN A 415 -19.78 -21.22 25.24
CA GLN A 415 -19.59 -20.04 26.09
C GLN A 415 -20.81 -19.75 26.99
N LEU A 416 -22.02 -20.09 26.53
CA LEU A 416 -23.26 -20.03 27.32
C LEU A 416 -23.43 -21.24 28.27
N GLY A 417 -22.45 -22.13 28.38
CA GLY A 417 -22.52 -23.32 29.21
C GLY A 417 -23.35 -24.48 28.61
N ARG A 418 -23.91 -24.29 27.39
CA ARG A 418 -24.76 -25.28 26.69
C ARG A 418 -23.92 -26.30 25.91
N LYS A 419 -22.97 -26.96 26.57
CA LYS A 419 -21.99 -27.87 25.95
C LYS A 419 -22.63 -28.98 25.11
N ARG A 420 -23.75 -29.59 25.57
CA ARG A 420 -24.42 -30.66 24.80
C ARG A 420 -24.94 -30.15 23.45
N ASP A 421 -25.49 -28.95 23.41
CA ASP A 421 -26.02 -28.39 22.17
C ASP A 421 -24.87 -27.94 21.23
N ALA A 422 -23.76 -27.45 21.78
CA ALA A 422 -22.55 -27.16 21.02
C ALA A 422 -22.01 -28.43 20.33
N LEU A 423 -21.93 -29.57 21.03
CA LEU A 423 -21.48 -30.82 20.42
C LEU A 423 -22.42 -31.30 19.29
N LYS A 424 -23.74 -31.12 19.42
CA LYS A 424 -24.69 -31.43 18.33
C LYS A 424 -24.41 -30.61 17.05
N CYS A 425 -24.00 -29.33 17.19
CA CYS A 425 -23.62 -28.51 16.06
C CYS A 425 -22.40 -29.10 15.34
N TYR A 426 -21.40 -29.60 16.06
CA TYR A 426 -20.27 -30.27 15.43
C TYR A 426 -20.62 -31.58 14.75
N ASP A 427 -21.55 -32.33 15.30
CA ASP A 427 -22.09 -33.55 14.67
C ASP A 427 -22.86 -33.18 13.37
N GLU A 428 -23.51 -32.02 13.33
CA GLU A 428 -24.15 -31.50 12.15
C GLU A 428 -23.12 -31.08 11.09
N ILE A 429 -22.03 -30.42 11.48
CA ILE A 429 -20.92 -30.09 10.56
C ILE A 429 -20.38 -31.33 9.88
N LEU A 430 -20.12 -32.43 10.65
CA LEU A 430 -19.63 -33.69 10.09
C LEU A 430 -20.65 -34.39 9.16
N ARG A 431 -21.93 -34.14 9.34
CA ARG A 431 -22.96 -34.63 8.41
C ARG A 431 -22.97 -33.86 7.10
N ILE A 432 -22.65 -32.54 7.12
CA ILE A 432 -22.60 -31.69 5.94
C ILE A 432 -21.27 -31.94 5.18
N ASP A 433 -20.16 -31.99 5.91
CA ASP A 433 -18.82 -32.23 5.41
C ASP A 433 -18.05 -33.17 6.35
N PRO A 434 -17.99 -34.49 6.03
CA PRO A 434 -17.26 -35.47 6.85
C PRO A 434 -15.75 -35.19 6.94
N THR A 435 -15.21 -34.34 6.06
CA THR A 435 -13.78 -33.98 6.02
C THR A 435 -13.48 -32.64 6.66
N ALA A 436 -14.48 -32.01 7.28
CA ALA A 436 -14.33 -30.70 7.89
C ALA A 436 -13.15 -30.66 8.88
N PRO A 437 -12.16 -29.77 8.68
CA PRO A 437 -10.95 -29.77 9.48
C PRO A 437 -11.21 -29.32 10.92
N PHE A 438 -10.43 -29.86 11.86
CA PHE A 438 -10.39 -29.48 13.28
C PHE A 438 -11.66 -29.77 14.11
N VAL A 439 -12.70 -30.39 13.57
CA VAL A 439 -13.97 -30.62 14.28
C VAL A 439 -13.77 -31.51 15.52
N GLU A 440 -12.99 -32.58 15.41
CA GLU A 440 -12.72 -33.44 16.56
C GLU A 440 -11.91 -32.69 17.65
N GLN A 441 -10.95 -31.85 17.25
CA GLN A 441 -10.20 -31.04 18.21
C GLN A 441 -11.10 -30.02 18.91
N ASP A 442 -12.01 -29.39 18.17
CA ASP A 442 -12.99 -28.45 18.72
C ASP A 442 -13.93 -29.14 19.73
N LYS A 443 -14.41 -30.37 19.42
CA LYS A 443 -15.22 -31.16 20.34
C LYS A 443 -14.46 -31.48 21.65
N ILE A 444 -13.19 -31.88 21.55
CA ILE A 444 -12.33 -32.12 22.72
C ILE A 444 -12.17 -30.83 23.54
N ASN A 445 -11.94 -29.69 22.91
CA ASN A 445 -11.80 -28.42 23.61
C ASN A 445 -13.07 -28.03 24.36
N ILE A 446 -14.26 -28.23 23.77
CA ILE A 446 -15.54 -27.96 24.43
C ILE A 446 -15.77 -28.90 25.60
N MET A 447 -15.38 -30.15 25.50
CA MET A 447 -15.50 -31.09 26.62
C MET A 447 -14.62 -30.70 27.82
N ARG A 448 -13.48 -30.05 27.57
CA ARG A 448 -12.55 -29.56 28.60
C ARG A 448 -12.93 -28.23 29.24
N MET A 449 -13.72 -27.39 28.56
CA MET A 449 -14.30 -26.18 29.14
C MET A 449 -15.28 -26.48 30.25
#